data_d62b240274234d66c94c03ba74cca318
#
_entry.id   d62b240274234d66c94c03ba74cca318
#
_cell.length_a   1.000
_cell.length_b   1.000
_cell.length_c   1.000
_cell.angle_alpha   90.00
_cell.angle_beta   90.00
_cell.angle_gamma   90.00
#
_symmetry.space_group_name_H-M   'P 1'
#
loop_
_entity.id
_entity.type
_entity.pdbx_description
1 polymer ?
#
loop_
_entity_poly.entity_id
_entity_poly.type
_entity_poly.pdbx_seq_one_letter_code
_entity_poly.pdbx_strand_id
1 'polypeptide(L)'
;MERRKQAILLALPASLALLFFFILPMVYILIRTLTENGTADFTEFFTDPFYLDILWTTIRVSLVSTAVSLLLGLGLISEPLKLLNTEAAVIIGMIHLLIPYMILSLVGVLQSIDPNVEYAAYSLGASPMTTFRKVVFPLSTPGIISGCVLVFTMSMTSYVTPKLLGGSKFRMMATMVVQEINVNFDWGAASAISYILLAVILAVQVVVVLVTGRYMKRMGGGKNA
;
A
#
# COMPACT_ATOMS: atom_id res chain seq x y z
N MET A 1 -9.61 30.14 12.95
CA MET A 1 -8.92 30.24 11.67
C MET A 1 -7.42 30.53 11.77
N GLU A 2 -6.97 31.36 12.67
CA GLU A 2 -5.56 31.73 12.85
C GLU A 2 -4.64 30.57 13.27
N ARG A 3 -5.02 29.74 14.22
CA ARG A 3 -4.20 28.59 14.67
C ARG A 3 -3.88 27.61 13.55
N ARG A 4 -4.80 27.42 12.60
CA ARG A 4 -4.60 26.53 11.44
C ARG A 4 -3.63 27.14 10.42
N LYS A 5 -3.67 28.46 10.22
CA LYS A 5 -2.71 29.18 9.36
C LYS A 5 -1.30 29.18 9.97
N GLN A 6 -1.19 29.38 11.28
CA GLN A 6 0.11 29.33 11.99
C GLN A 6 0.72 27.92 11.96
N ALA A 7 -0.08 26.85 12.13
CA ALA A 7 0.41 25.48 12.04
C ALA A 7 0.89 25.15 10.61
N ILE A 8 0.19 25.61 9.57
CA ILE A 8 0.61 25.45 8.18
C ILE A 8 1.90 26.25 7.91
N LEU A 9 2.00 27.47 8.40
CA LEU A 9 3.18 28.33 8.20
C LEU A 9 4.43 27.77 8.88
N LEU A 10 4.29 27.14 10.05
CA LEU A 10 5.38 26.47 10.78
C LEU A 10 5.76 25.13 10.16
N ALA A 11 4.80 24.38 9.59
CA ALA A 11 5.07 23.12 8.92
C ALA A 11 5.65 23.28 7.51
N LEU A 12 5.43 24.42 6.87
CA LEU A 12 5.82 24.69 5.48
C LEU A 12 7.33 24.58 5.21
N PRO A 13 8.24 25.18 6.04
CA PRO A 13 9.67 25.03 5.82
C PRO A 13 10.16 23.61 6.04
N ALA A 14 9.61 22.89 7.02
CA ALA A 14 9.96 21.48 7.25
C ALA A 14 9.48 20.58 6.12
N SER A 15 8.26 20.79 5.62
CA SER A 15 7.73 20.02 4.48
C SER A 15 8.46 20.32 3.18
N LEU A 16 8.84 21.58 2.94
CA LEU A 16 9.67 21.96 1.79
C LEU A 16 11.08 21.36 1.86
N ALA A 17 11.70 21.36 3.04
CA ALA A 17 13.01 20.72 3.23
C ALA A 17 12.92 19.19 2.97
N LEU A 18 11.92 18.50 3.54
CA LEU A 18 11.70 17.08 3.30
C LEU A 18 11.46 16.78 1.81
N LEU A 19 10.63 17.59 1.14
CA LEU A 19 10.33 17.47 -0.26
C LEU A 19 11.59 17.70 -1.14
N PHE A 20 12.42 18.67 -0.78
CA PHE A 20 13.69 18.94 -1.45
C PHE A 20 14.68 17.79 -1.26
N PHE A 21 14.88 17.31 -0.01
CA PHE A 21 15.76 16.18 0.26
C PHE A 21 15.27 14.86 -0.32
N PHE A 22 13.98 14.73 -0.59
CA PHE A 22 13.40 13.55 -1.24
C PHE A 22 13.47 13.65 -2.77
N ILE A 23 13.07 14.78 -3.34
CA ILE A 23 13.02 14.97 -4.80
C ILE A 23 14.39 15.06 -5.41
N LEU A 24 15.34 15.76 -4.76
CA LEU A 24 16.66 15.99 -5.34
C LEU A 24 17.42 14.69 -5.66
N PRO A 25 17.53 13.70 -4.73
CA PRO A 25 18.14 12.41 -5.06
C PRO A 25 17.38 11.66 -6.15
N MET A 26 16.04 11.70 -6.14
CA MET A 26 15.24 11.05 -7.17
C MET A 26 15.48 11.63 -8.55
N VAL A 27 15.45 12.96 -8.68
CA VAL A 27 15.75 13.64 -9.94
C VAL A 27 17.18 13.37 -10.41
N TYR A 28 18.14 13.38 -9.49
CA TYR A 28 19.53 13.04 -9.80
C TYR A 28 19.66 11.62 -10.38
N ILE A 29 19.06 10.62 -9.73
CA ILE A 29 19.09 9.23 -10.20
C ILE A 29 18.39 9.12 -11.56
N LEU A 30 17.22 9.76 -11.73
CA LEU A 30 16.50 9.75 -13.00
C LEU A 30 17.33 10.35 -14.14
N ILE A 31 17.95 11.53 -13.92
CA ILE A 31 18.82 12.16 -14.91
C ILE A 31 19.99 11.23 -15.24
N ARG A 32 20.60 10.62 -14.24
CA ARG A 32 21.70 9.69 -14.43
C ARG A 32 21.29 8.49 -15.28
N THR A 33 20.16 7.85 -14.96
CA THR A 33 19.63 6.72 -15.75
C THR A 33 19.41 7.12 -17.22
N LEU A 34 18.81 8.29 -17.44
CA LEU A 34 18.55 8.79 -18.80
C LEU A 34 19.81 9.22 -19.54
N THR A 35 20.88 9.62 -18.83
CA THR A 35 22.14 10.04 -19.46
C THR A 35 23.07 8.86 -19.75
N GLU A 36 23.05 7.79 -18.97
CA GLU A 36 23.88 6.60 -19.18
C GLU A 36 23.35 5.73 -20.32
N ASN A 37 22.06 5.36 -20.30
CA ASN A 37 21.45 4.42 -21.24
C ASN A 37 20.23 4.99 -22.01
N GLY A 38 19.93 6.28 -21.85
CA GLY A 38 18.73 6.89 -22.42
C GLY A 38 17.45 6.27 -21.86
N THR A 39 16.55 5.92 -22.75
CA THR A 39 15.29 5.23 -22.40
C THR A 39 15.39 3.71 -22.56
N ALA A 40 16.57 3.16 -22.88
CA ALA A 40 16.75 1.75 -23.21
C ALA A 40 16.33 0.83 -22.08
N ASP A 41 16.75 1.13 -20.83
CA ASP A 41 16.40 0.31 -19.66
C ASP A 41 14.88 0.27 -19.40
N PHE A 42 14.18 1.39 -19.66
CA PHE A 42 12.72 1.43 -19.54
C PHE A 42 12.03 0.68 -20.68
N THR A 43 12.55 0.79 -21.92
CA THR A 43 11.96 0.06 -23.06
C THR A 43 12.20 -1.44 -22.93
N GLU A 44 13.37 -1.87 -22.48
CA GLU A 44 13.68 -3.26 -22.19
C GLU A 44 12.71 -3.83 -21.14
N PHE A 45 12.47 -3.09 -20.06
CA PHE A 45 11.51 -3.51 -19.04
C PHE A 45 10.12 -3.80 -19.60
N PHE A 46 9.60 -2.98 -20.51
CA PHE A 46 8.26 -3.16 -21.08
C PHE A 46 8.23 -4.13 -22.29
N THR A 47 9.37 -4.46 -22.88
CA THR A 47 9.45 -5.39 -24.01
C THR A 47 9.83 -6.80 -23.61
N ASP A 48 10.54 -6.99 -22.49
CA ASP A 48 10.92 -8.30 -21.99
C ASP A 48 9.80 -8.92 -21.14
N PRO A 49 9.21 -10.07 -21.59
CA PRO A 49 8.19 -10.79 -20.83
C PRO A 49 8.62 -11.16 -19.41
N PHE A 50 9.92 -11.33 -19.16
CA PHE A 50 10.46 -11.68 -17.85
C PHE A 50 10.18 -10.59 -16.80
N TYR A 51 10.42 -9.32 -17.14
CA TYR A 51 10.16 -8.20 -16.23
C TYR A 51 8.66 -7.97 -16.00
N LEU A 52 7.86 -8.15 -17.07
CA LEU A 52 6.40 -8.06 -16.98
C LEU A 52 5.79 -9.14 -16.10
N ASP A 53 6.29 -10.38 -16.17
CA ASP A 53 5.84 -11.46 -15.29
C ASP A 53 6.17 -11.18 -13.82
N ILE A 54 7.38 -10.65 -13.55
CA ILE A 54 7.78 -10.25 -12.19
C ILE A 54 6.90 -9.09 -11.68
N LEU A 55 6.62 -8.09 -12.52
CA LEU A 55 5.72 -6.99 -12.17
C LEU A 55 4.33 -7.50 -11.84
N TRP A 56 3.77 -8.36 -12.70
CA TRP A 56 2.46 -8.98 -12.49
C TRP A 56 2.42 -9.80 -11.21
N THR A 57 3.44 -10.62 -10.97
CA THR A 57 3.59 -11.41 -9.75
C THR A 57 3.64 -10.51 -8.52
N THR A 58 4.39 -9.41 -8.59
CA THR A 58 4.51 -8.43 -7.49
C THR A 58 3.14 -7.80 -7.18
N ILE A 59 2.41 -7.35 -8.19
CA ILE A 59 1.07 -6.76 -8.02
C ILE A 59 0.10 -7.79 -7.45
N ARG A 60 0.06 -8.99 -8.02
CA ARG A 60 -0.85 -10.06 -7.59
C ARG A 60 -0.64 -10.44 -6.13
N VAL A 61 0.62 -10.68 -5.72
CA VAL A 61 0.96 -11.04 -4.33
C VAL A 61 0.62 -9.89 -3.37
N SER A 62 0.91 -8.66 -3.76
CA SER A 62 0.59 -7.50 -2.93
C SER A 62 -0.91 -7.34 -2.72
N LEU A 63 -1.71 -7.52 -3.77
CA LEU A 63 -3.18 -7.46 -3.68
C LEU A 63 -3.74 -8.60 -2.84
N VAL A 64 -3.27 -9.83 -3.06
CA VAL A 64 -3.72 -11.01 -2.29
C VAL A 64 -3.31 -10.87 -0.83
N SER A 65 -2.07 -10.48 -0.55
CA SER A 65 -1.59 -10.24 0.84
C SER A 65 -2.42 -9.18 1.54
N THR A 66 -2.75 -8.08 0.86
CA THR A 66 -3.60 -7.02 1.41
C THR A 66 -5.00 -7.55 1.72
N ALA A 67 -5.62 -8.27 0.78
CA ALA A 67 -6.96 -8.84 0.95
C ALA A 67 -7.00 -9.88 2.09
N VAL A 68 -6.01 -10.77 2.14
CA VAL A 68 -5.94 -11.82 3.18
C VAL A 68 -5.57 -11.22 4.53
N SER A 69 -4.68 -10.21 4.59
CA SER A 69 -4.39 -9.48 5.85
C SER A 69 -5.66 -8.82 6.40
N LEU A 70 -6.49 -8.26 5.54
CA LEU A 70 -7.79 -7.71 5.91
C LEU A 70 -8.72 -8.80 6.47
N LEU A 71 -8.82 -9.95 5.79
CA LEU A 71 -9.67 -11.07 6.20
C LEU A 71 -9.20 -11.70 7.50
N LEU A 72 -7.87 -11.89 7.69
CA LEU A 72 -7.30 -12.45 8.92
C LEU A 72 -7.35 -11.47 10.09
N GLY A 73 -7.20 -10.17 9.85
CA GLY A 73 -7.49 -9.14 10.85
C GLY A 73 -8.94 -9.20 11.36
N LEU A 74 -9.84 -9.82 10.59
CA LEU A 74 -11.23 -10.13 10.95
C LEU A 74 -11.42 -11.55 11.54
N GLY A 75 -10.37 -12.36 11.69
CA GLY A 75 -10.37 -13.62 12.48
C GLY A 75 -10.83 -14.92 11.80
N LEU A 76 -10.58 -15.15 10.53
CA LEU A 76 -11.28 -16.19 9.76
C LEU A 76 -10.52 -17.46 9.28
N ILE A 77 -9.22 -17.70 9.58
CA ILE A 77 -8.51 -18.91 9.06
C ILE A 77 -7.51 -19.53 10.06
N SER A 78 -7.53 -20.87 10.19
CA SER A 78 -6.62 -21.69 11.02
C SER A 78 -6.30 -23.03 10.37
N GLU A 79 -5.04 -23.27 9.87
CA GLU A 79 -4.41 -24.62 9.64
C GLU A 79 -2.95 -24.52 9.08
N PRO A 80 -1.97 -25.41 9.45
CA PRO A 80 -0.58 -25.32 9.02
C PRO A 80 -0.23 -26.13 7.77
N LEU A 81 0.50 -25.55 6.82
CA LEU A 81 0.89 -26.14 5.54
C LEU A 81 2.41 -26.03 5.27
N LYS A 82 3.02 -27.05 4.63
CA LYS A 82 4.43 -27.01 4.21
C LYS A 82 4.59 -26.18 2.93
N LEU A 83 5.11 -24.94 3.05
CA LEU A 83 5.00 -23.95 1.98
C LEU A 83 6.32 -23.27 1.57
N LEU A 84 7.49 -23.65 2.11
CA LEU A 84 8.78 -23.02 1.78
C LEU A 84 9.05 -23.04 0.27
N ASN A 85 9.59 -21.95 -0.26
CA ASN A 85 9.90 -21.71 -1.68
C ASN A 85 8.66 -21.65 -2.60
N THR A 86 7.50 -21.24 -2.06
CA THR A 86 6.28 -21.06 -2.83
C THR A 86 5.72 -19.64 -2.69
N GLU A 87 4.90 -19.22 -3.64
CA GLU A 87 4.16 -17.96 -3.56
C GLU A 87 3.29 -17.89 -2.29
N ALA A 88 2.68 -19.01 -1.92
CA ALA A 88 1.84 -19.09 -0.73
C ALA A 88 2.61 -18.82 0.57
N ALA A 89 3.85 -19.29 0.68
CA ALA A 89 4.71 -18.98 1.83
C ALA A 89 5.00 -17.48 1.94
N VAL A 90 5.28 -16.84 0.79
CA VAL A 90 5.52 -15.39 0.74
C VAL A 90 4.27 -14.63 1.15
N ILE A 91 3.11 -15.00 0.63
CA ILE A 91 1.82 -14.38 0.98
C ILE A 91 1.57 -14.49 2.49
N ILE A 92 1.67 -15.70 3.05
CA ILE A 92 1.45 -15.94 4.49
C ILE A 92 2.43 -15.13 5.33
N GLY A 93 3.72 -15.13 4.96
CA GLY A 93 4.74 -14.36 5.66
C GLY A 93 4.47 -12.84 5.61
N MET A 94 4.05 -12.34 4.47
CA MET A 94 3.69 -10.93 4.30
C MET A 94 2.43 -10.57 5.09
N ILE A 95 1.42 -11.42 5.08
CA ILE A 95 0.22 -11.25 5.90
C ILE A 95 0.62 -11.15 7.38
N HIS A 96 1.42 -12.09 7.87
CA HIS A 96 1.88 -12.10 9.26
C HIS A 96 2.59 -10.79 9.66
N LEU A 97 3.45 -10.27 8.79
CA LEU A 97 4.17 -9.02 9.03
C LEU A 97 3.28 -7.78 8.91
N LEU A 98 2.27 -7.81 8.04
CA LEU A 98 1.48 -6.63 7.70
C LEU A 98 0.16 -6.53 8.47
N ILE A 99 -0.32 -7.61 9.09
CA ILE A 99 -1.52 -7.61 9.96
C ILE A 99 -1.47 -6.53 11.03
N PRO A 100 -0.38 -6.34 11.80
CA PRO A 100 -0.34 -5.30 12.82
C PRO A 100 -0.62 -3.89 12.28
N TYR A 101 -0.10 -3.58 11.11
CA TYR A 101 -0.32 -2.27 10.46
C TYR A 101 -1.77 -2.09 10.02
N MET A 102 -2.40 -3.15 9.50
CA MET A 102 -3.83 -3.13 9.18
C MET A 102 -4.68 -2.93 10.43
N ILE A 103 -4.40 -3.68 11.49
CA ILE A 103 -5.13 -3.57 12.77
C ILE A 103 -4.98 -2.17 13.35
N LEU A 104 -3.77 -1.60 13.40
CA LEU A 104 -3.54 -0.26 13.92
C LEU A 104 -4.30 0.81 13.13
N SER A 105 -4.34 0.68 11.81
CA SER A 105 -5.12 1.59 10.95
C SER A 105 -6.62 1.51 11.24
N LEU A 106 -7.14 0.31 11.44
CA LEU A 106 -8.56 0.09 11.78
C LEU A 106 -8.89 0.57 13.17
N VAL A 107 -8.08 0.23 14.17
CA VAL A 107 -8.28 0.65 15.57
C VAL A 107 -8.30 2.17 15.69
N GLY A 108 -7.37 2.87 15.01
CA GLY A 108 -7.33 4.33 15.05
C GLY A 108 -8.62 4.99 14.58
N VAL A 109 -9.26 4.44 13.54
CA VAL A 109 -10.54 4.96 13.05
C VAL A 109 -11.72 4.50 13.90
N LEU A 110 -11.73 3.24 14.33
CA LEU A 110 -12.80 2.74 15.20
C LEU A 110 -12.86 3.51 16.51
N GLN A 111 -11.72 3.87 17.11
CA GLN A 111 -11.67 4.69 18.33
C GLN A 111 -12.15 6.14 18.12
N SER A 112 -12.14 6.62 16.89
CA SER A 112 -12.64 7.97 16.56
C SER A 112 -14.16 8.02 16.35
N ILE A 113 -14.84 6.87 16.27
CA ILE A 113 -16.30 6.81 16.15
C ILE A 113 -16.91 7.09 17.52
N ASP A 114 -17.82 8.07 17.58
CA ASP A 114 -18.55 8.39 18.81
C ASP A 114 -19.43 7.18 19.23
N PRO A 115 -19.24 6.63 20.44
CA PRO A 115 -20.06 5.52 20.95
C PRO A 115 -21.56 5.81 20.97
N ASN A 116 -21.95 7.08 21.08
CA ASN A 116 -23.36 7.48 21.06
C ASN A 116 -24.07 7.12 19.75
N VAL A 117 -23.35 7.00 18.65
CA VAL A 117 -23.93 6.58 17.35
C VAL A 117 -24.39 5.12 17.40
N GLU A 118 -23.64 4.26 18.08
CA GLU A 118 -24.05 2.86 18.30
C GLU A 118 -25.21 2.76 19.26
N TYR A 119 -25.19 3.50 20.37
CA TYR A 119 -26.28 3.55 21.31
C TYR A 119 -27.58 4.07 20.68
N ALA A 120 -27.52 5.08 19.83
CA ALA A 120 -28.66 5.55 19.07
C ALA A 120 -29.26 4.48 18.15
N ALA A 121 -28.41 3.70 17.46
CA ALA A 121 -28.86 2.60 16.62
C ALA A 121 -29.57 1.50 17.45
N TYR A 122 -29.03 1.14 18.60
CA TYR A 122 -29.67 0.17 19.52
C TYR A 122 -31.00 0.67 20.06
N SER A 123 -31.07 1.96 20.38
CA SER A 123 -32.35 2.58 20.87
C SER A 123 -33.44 2.57 19.79
N LEU A 124 -33.05 2.58 18.50
CA LEU A 124 -33.99 2.41 17.38
C LEU A 124 -34.30 0.93 17.06
N GLY A 125 -33.88 -0.01 17.91
CA GLY A 125 -34.17 -1.44 17.76
C GLY A 125 -33.25 -2.19 16.80
N ALA A 126 -32.13 -1.60 16.41
CA ALA A 126 -31.18 -2.29 15.54
C ALA A 126 -30.47 -3.43 16.30
N SER A 127 -30.32 -4.59 15.65
CA SER A 127 -29.49 -5.68 16.17
C SER A 127 -27.99 -5.34 16.05
N PRO A 128 -27.10 -5.97 16.84
CA PRO A 128 -25.65 -5.73 16.78
C PRO A 128 -25.08 -5.87 15.35
N MET A 129 -25.50 -6.90 14.60
CA MET A 129 -25.08 -7.11 13.21
C MET A 129 -25.61 -6.00 12.28
N THR A 130 -26.82 -5.50 12.52
CA THR A 130 -27.38 -4.39 11.73
C THR A 130 -26.65 -3.10 12.02
N THR A 131 -26.36 -2.82 13.29
CA THR A 131 -25.55 -1.67 13.73
C THR A 131 -24.14 -1.73 13.10
N PHE A 132 -23.49 -2.88 13.19
CA PHE A 132 -22.18 -3.06 12.55
C PHE A 132 -22.24 -2.76 11.05
N ARG A 133 -23.14 -3.40 10.31
CA ARG A 133 -23.20 -3.28 8.84
C ARG A 133 -23.66 -1.91 8.34
N LYS A 134 -24.58 -1.27 9.04
CA LYS A 134 -25.22 -0.02 8.59
C LYS A 134 -24.59 1.24 9.20
N VAL A 135 -23.88 1.11 10.31
CA VAL A 135 -23.33 2.26 11.06
C VAL A 135 -21.80 2.15 11.16
N VAL A 136 -21.29 1.14 11.87
CA VAL A 136 -19.86 1.05 12.19
C VAL A 136 -19.02 0.81 10.94
N PHE A 137 -19.40 -0.13 10.09
CA PHE A 137 -18.66 -0.47 8.86
C PHE A 137 -18.56 0.71 7.88
N PRO A 138 -19.63 1.44 7.54
CA PRO A 138 -19.51 2.65 6.72
C PRO A 138 -18.64 3.74 7.35
N LEU A 139 -18.74 3.94 8.66
CA LEU A 139 -17.91 4.93 9.38
C LEU A 139 -16.45 4.50 9.48
N SER A 140 -16.15 3.20 9.51
CA SER A 140 -14.77 2.68 9.48
C SER A 140 -14.13 2.63 8.09
N THR A 141 -14.90 2.89 7.03
CA THR A 141 -14.40 2.86 5.64
C THR A 141 -13.12 3.68 5.42
N PRO A 142 -12.96 4.91 5.95
CA PRO A 142 -11.71 5.66 5.80
C PRO A 142 -10.50 4.93 6.39
N GLY A 143 -10.66 4.25 7.52
CA GLY A 143 -9.60 3.43 8.13
C GLY A 143 -9.27 2.19 7.33
N ILE A 144 -10.28 1.52 6.78
CA ILE A 144 -10.09 0.36 5.89
C ILE A 144 -9.26 0.78 4.67
N ILE A 145 -9.60 1.90 4.05
CA ILE A 145 -8.92 2.42 2.86
C ILE A 145 -7.47 2.79 3.18
N SER A 146 -7.24 3.56 4.25
CA SER A 146 -5.89 3.97 4.64
C SER A 146 -5.02 2.77 5.00
N GLY A 147 -5.58 1.76 5.71
CA GLY A 147 -4.92 0.50 6.01
C GLY A 147 -4.58 -0.30 4.76
N CYS A 148 -5.51 -0.40 3.79
CA CYS A 148 -5.26 -1.08 2.53
C CYS A 148 -4.15 -0.40 1.72
N VAL A 149 -4.15 0.94 1.62
CA VAL A 149 -3.11 1.71 0.93
C VAL A 149 -1.75 1.50 1.59
N LEU A 150 -1.70 1.56 2.93
CA LEU A 150 -0.48 1.34 3.69
C LEU A 150 0.08 -0.07 3.48
N VAL A 151 -0.75 -1.10 3.70
CA VAL A 151 -0.35 -2.51 3.58
C VAL A 151 0.04 -2.84 2.14
N PHE A 152 -0.69 -2.34 1.14
CA PHE A 152 -0.35 -2.52 -0.27
C PHE A 152 1.02 -1.92 -0.60
N THR A 153 1.29 -0.69 -0.18
CA THR A 153 2.57 -0.01 -0.42
C THR A 153 3.73 -0.78 0.22
N MET A 154 3.59 -1.17 1.48
CA MET A 154 4.61 -1.96 2.19
C MET A 154 4.81 -3.34 1.55
N SER A 155 3.74 -3.95 1.05
CA SER A 155 3.80 -5.23 0.35
C SER A 155 4.58 -5.12 -0.97
N MET A 156 4.27 -4.10 -1.80
CA MET A 156 4.95 -3.87 -3.08
C MET A 156 6.46 -3.64 -2.93
N THR A 157 6.88 -2.97 -1.86
CA THR A 157 8.30 -2.66 -1.58
C THR A 157 9.01 -3.73 -0.74
N SER A 158 8.32 -4.81 -0.37
CA SER A 158 8.89 -5.86 0.46
C SER A 158 9.97 -6.65 -0.28
N TYR A 159 11.15 -6.74 0.34
CA TYR A 159 12.30 -7.51 -0.16
C TYR A 159 12.57 -8.76 0.66
N VAL A 160 12.65 -8.62 1.99
CA VAL A 160 13.17 -9.66 2.89
C VAL A 160 12.28 -10.89 2.89
N THR A 161 10.99 -10.72 3.03
CA THR A 161 10.02 -11.84 3.09
C THR A 161 10.00 -12.66 1.81
N PRO A 162 9.88 -12.05 0.60
CA PRO A 162 9.96 -12.80 -0.65
C PRO A 162 11.32 -13.48 -0.84
N LYS A 163 12.41 -12.85 -0.45
CA LYS A 163 13.76 -13.42 -0.56
C LYS A 163 13.96 -14.65 0.33
N LEU A 164 13.43 -14.61 1.56
CA LEU A 164 13.60 -15.72 2.51
C LEU A 164 12.61 -16.86 2.28
N LEU A 165 11.34 -16.55 1.99
CA LEU A 165 10.28 -17.55 1.90
C LEU A 165 10.01 -18.03 0.47
N GLY A 166 10.24 -17.18 -0.54
CA GLY A 166 10.00 -17.49 -1.95
C GLY A 166 11.18 -18.18 -2.64
N GLY A 167 12.38 -18.09 -2.06
CA GLY A 167 13.60 -18.68 -2.62
C GLY A 167 13.99 -18.07 -3.97
N SER A 168 14.66 -18.88 -4.83
CA SER A 168 15.13 -18.44 -6.15
C SER A 168 14.04 -18.43 -7.23
N LYS A 169 12.96 -19.18 -7.02
CA LYS A 169 11.88 -19.32 -8.00
C LYS A 169 10.85 -18.20 -7.95
N PHE A 170 10.74 -17.52 -6.83
CA PHE A 170 9.76 -16.46 -6.62
C PHE A 170 10.45 -15.09 -6.47
N ARG A 171 10.25 -14.23 -7.45
CA ARG A 171 10.86 -12.91 -7.48
C ARG A 171 9.80 -11.81 -7.44
N MET A 172 10.09 -10.75 -6.70
CA MET A 172 9.31 -9.50 -6.69
C MET A 172 10.18 -8.35 -7.19
N MET A 173 9.58 -7.25 -7.61
CA MET A 173 10.30 -6.08 -8.13
C MET A 173 11.38 -5.58 -7.17
N ALA A 174 11.07 -5.50 -5.86
CA ALA A 174 12.05 -5.10 -4.85
C ALA A 174 13.25 -6.07 -4.77
N THR A 175 13.03 -7.38 -4.97
CA THR A 175 14.13 -8.36 -5.01
C THR A 175 15.00 -8.20 -6.25
N MET A 176 14.41 -7.80 -7.37
CA MET A 176 15.15 -7.49 -8.61
C MET A 176 16.04 -6.27 -8.45
N VAL A 177 15.50 -5.16 -7.90
CA VAL A 177 16.31 -3.96 -7.63
C VAL A 177 17.56 -4.31 -6.81
N VAL A 178 17.41 -5.09 -5.74
CA VAL A 178 18.55 -5.49 -4.90
C VAL A 178 19.51 -6.41 -5.65
N GLN A 179 19.02 -7.29 -6.53
CA GLN A 179 19.84 -8.15 -7.36
C GLN A 179 20.67 -7.33 -8.37
N GLU A 180 20.06 -6.36 -9.06
CA GLU A 180 20.75 -5.51 -10.03
C GLU A 180 21.87 -4.70 -9.36
N ILE A 181 21.63 -4.17 -8.16
CA ILE A 181 22.66 -3.41 -7.41
C ILE A 181 23.78 -4.32 -6.90
N ASN A 182 23.46 -5.44 -6.24
CA ASN A 182 24.43 -6.20 -5.48
C ASN A 182 25.12 -7.33 -6.26
N VAL A 183 24.50 -7.81 -7.34
CA VAL A 183 25.02 -8.93 -8.13
C VAL A 183 25.50 -8.47 -9.50
N ASN A 184 24.69 -7.72 -10.21
CA ASN A 184 24.98 -7.29 -11.57
C ASN A 184 25.75 -5.97 -11.60
N PHE A 185 25.78 -5.20 -10.49
CA PHE A 185 26.36 -3.86 -10.38
C PHE A 185 25.79 -2.87 -11.41
N ASP A 186 24.57 -3.14 -11.90
CA ASP A 186 23.86 -2.30 -12.87
C ASP A 186 22.92 -1.33 -12.16
N TRP A 187 23.41 -0.13 -11.90
CA TRP A 187 22.65 0.95 -11.28
C TRP A 187 21.58 1.53 -12.22
N GLY A 188 21.80 1.44 -13.56
CA GLY A 188 20.84 1.90 -14.56
C GLY A 188 19.57 1.07 -14.54
N ALA A 189 19.71 -0.24 -14.70
CA ALA A 189 18.60 -1.18 -14.62
C ALA A 189 17.88 -1.12 -13.25
N ALA A 190 18.65 -1.09 -12.14
CA ALA A 190 18.07 -0.99 -10.80
C ALA A 190 17.22 0.26 -10.61
N SER A 191 17.67 1.42 -11.12
CA SER A 191 16.91 2.66 -11.03
C SER A 191 15.69 2.66 -11.93
N ALA A 192 15.76 2.13 -13.16
CA ALA A 192 14.62 1.97 -14.04
C ALA A 192 13.51 1.12 -13.39
N ILE A 193 13.87 -0.04 -12.85
CA ILE A 193 12.93 -0.93 -12.12
C ILE A 193 12.30 -0.20 -10.93
N SER A 194 13.09 0.57 -10.16
CA SER A 194 12.61 1.33 -8.99
C SER A 194 11.62 2.41 -9.38
N TYR A 195 11.86 3.15 -10.47
CA TYR A 195 10.92 4.17 -10.97
C TYR A 195 9.62 3.56 -11.48
N ILE A 196 9.69 2.43 -12.16
CA ILE A 196 8.49 1.71 -12.62
C ILE A 196 7.68 1.24 -11.41
N LEU A 197 8.34 0.65 -10.41
CA LEU A 197 7.68 0.24 -9.16
C LEU A 197 6.99 1.43 -8.47
N LEU A 198 7.68 2.56 -8.36
CA LEU A 198 7.13 3.79 -7.79
C LEU A 198 5.92 4.28 -8.59
N ALA A 199 6.02 4.31 -9.93
CA ALA A 199 4.93 4.75 -10.79
C ALA A 199 3.68 3.88 -10.62
N VAL A 200 3.85 2.56 -10.53
CA VAL A 200 2.74 1.61 -10.28
C VAL A 200 2.11 1.85 -8.92
N ILE A 201 2.91 2.01 -7.86
CA ILE A 201 2.40 2.30 -6.51
C ILE A 201 1.58 3.60 -6.52
N LEU A 202 2.12 4.67 -7.10
CA LEU A 202 1.42 5.96 -7.19
C LEU A 202 0.14 5.88 -8.02
N ALA A 203 0.17 5.17 -9.15
CA ALA A 203 -1.02 4.97 -9.98
C ALA A 203 -2.14 4.26 -9.20
N VAL A 204 -1.82 3.19 -8.49
CA VAL A 204 -2.79 2.46 -7.65
C VAL A 204 -3.33 3.37 -6.54
N GLN A 205 -2.48 4.12 -5.85
CA GLN A 205 -2.91 5.05 -4.80
C GLN A 205 -3.85 6.13 -5.35
N VAL A 206 -3.53 6.74 -6.49
CA VAL A 206 -4.40 7.72 -7.15
C VAL A 206 -5.76 7.10 -7.47
N VAL A 207 -5.78 5.91 -8.05
CA VAL A 207 -7.05 5.21 -8.36
C VAL A 207 -7.86 4.97 -7.08
N VAL A 208 -7.25 4.47 -6.01
CA VAL A 208 -7.91 4.24 -4.73
C VAL A 208 -8.48 5.54 -4.18
N VAL A 209 -7.72 6.63 -4.15
CA VAL A 209 -8.18 7.94 -3.66
C VAL A 209 -9.35 8.47 -4.51
N LEU A 210 -9.29 8.35 -5.82
CA LEU A 210 -10.36 8.82 -6.72
C LEU A 210 -11.65 8.02 -6.54
N VAL A 211 -11.55 6.70 -6.45
CA VAL A 211 -12.70 5.81 -6.26
C VAL A 211 -13.36 6.07 -4.91
N THR A 212 -12.57 6.12 -3.85
CA THR A 212 -13.07 6.32 -2.48
C THR A 212 -13.56 7.73 -2.24
N GLY A 213 -12.92 8.73 -2.83
CA GLY A 213 -13.42 10.12 -2.78
C GLY A 213 -14.81 10.28 -3.42
N ARG A 214 -15.07 9.55 -4.51
CA ARG A 214 -16.41 9.50 -5.12
C ARG A 214 -17.42 8.77 -4.24
N TYR A 215 -17.01 7.68 -3.61
CA TYR A 215 -17.86 6.89 -2.72
C TYR A 215 -18.25 7.68 -1.46
N MET A 216 -17.27 8.34 -0.81
CA MET A 216 -17.52 9.17 0.38
C MET A 216 -18.39 10.39 0.09
N LYS A 217 -18.24 11.03 -1.08
CA LYS A 217 -19.15 12.11 -1.51
C LYS A 217 -20.60 11.65 -1.66
N ARG A 218 -20.82 10.42 -2.10
CA ARG A 218 -22.17 9.85 -2.22
C ARG A 218 -22.80 9.54 -0.86
N MET A 219 -21.99 9.18 0.13
CA MET A 219 -22.48 8.91 1.50
C MET A 219 -22.63 10.20 2.34
N GLY A 220 -21.79 11.22 2.10
CA GLY A 220 -21.87 12.53 2.78
C GLY A 220 -22.82 13.53 2.16
N GLY A 221 -23.44 13.25 1.02
CA GLY A 221 -24.32 14.14 0.27
C GLY A 221 -25.69 14.41 0.89
N GLY A 222 -25.95 14.00 2.13
CA GLY A 222 -27.19 14.27 2.88
C GLY A 222 -27.13 15.48 3.82
N LYS A 223 -26.09 16.32 3.76
CA LYS A 223 -25.92 17.44 4.71
C LYS A 223 -26.09 18.84 4.12
N ASN A 224 -26.69 18.98 2.93
CA ASN A 224 -27.12 20.29 2.39
C ASN A 224 -28.51 20.12 1.75
N ALA A 225 -29.51 19.93 2.60
CA ALA A 225 -30.90 20.22 2.29
C ALA A 225 -31.55 20.85 3.53
#